data_8f3ada69b80ebffab0cabab204d9c0e8
#
_entry.id   8f3ada69b80ebffab0cabab204d9c0e8
#
_cell.length_a   1.000
_cell.length_b   1.000
_cell.length_c   1.000
_cell.angle_alpha   90.00
_cell.angle_beta   90.00
_cell.angle_gamma   90.00
#
_symmetry.space_group_name_H-M   'P 1'
#
loop_
_entity.id
_entity.type
_entity.pdbx_description
1 polymer ?
#
loop_
_entity_poly.entity_id
_entity_poly.type
_entity_poly.pdbx_seq_one_letter_code
_entity_poly.pdbx_strand_id
1 'polypeptide(L)'
;MRELTYTEAAREALGAEMERDPNIFVLGEGIGKRGGNFNTTTGFFERFGPRRLRDTPICERGFVGLCAGAAMTGTRPVVDFMFIDFILDSFGELANQIAKIQYMTSGRLKMPVVLRGCIGAGSGHATHHSGSYYSIFAHLPGFRVVVPTTPYDAKGLMTTSLRSDDPVLFLEHKSLLNTRGDVPEDDYTIPFGQARVCREGDDVTVVALGPMVSKTLAVCDELAAAGISVELIDPRSLAPLDSEAIFLSVSQTGRLLIIDEAFGPCGIGAEISAQIMERGFDQLDAPVRRLNGPHGPTPFSPPLESAAVPQPEQIAQAIRNLAAE
;
A
#
# COMPACT_ATOMS: atom_id res chain seq x y z
N MET A 1 14.89 -13.94 14.34
CA MET A 1 14.32 -12.66 13.84
C MET A 1 15.31 -11.55 14.14
N ARG A 2 15.41 -10.53 13.33
CA ARG A 2 16.26 -9.35 13.52
C ARG A 2 15.43 -8.11 13.27
N GLU A 3 15.79 -7.01 13.89
CA GLU A 3 15.10 -5.74 13.74
C GLU A 3 15.61 -4.99 12.50
N LEU A 4 14.71 -4.68 11.56
CA LEU A 4 14.97 -3.86 10.36
C LEU A 4 14.03 -2.68 10.32
N THR A 5 14.43 -1.61 9.62
CA THR A 5 13.49 -0.60 9.19
C THR A 5 12.64 -1.13 8.03
N TYR A 6 11.50 -0.52 7.79
CA TYR A 6 10.64 -0.83 6.65
C TYR A 6 11.41 -0.78 5.32
N THR A 7 12.16 0.33 5.09
CA THR A 7 12.97 0.49 3.87
C THR A 7 14.05 -0.58 3.74
N GLU A 8 14.74 -0.95 4.83
CA GLU A 8 15.74 -2.02 4.83
C GLU A 8 15.11 -3.36 4.47
N ALA A 9 13.94 -3.67 5.01
CA ALA A 9 13.22 -4.91 4.75
C ALA A 9 12.77 -5.03 3.28
N ALA A 10 12.17 -3.97 2.72
CA ALA A 10 11.77 -3.92 1.32
C ALA A 10 12.99 -4.01 0.36
N ARG A 11 14.07 -3.29 0.70
CA ARG A 11 15.33 -3.31 -0.07
C ARG A 11 15.98 -4.69 -0.02
N GLU A 12 15.98 -5.36 1.11
CA GLU A 12 16.51 -6.72 1.25
C GLU A 12 15.76 -7.70 0.33
N ALA A 13 14.42 -7.67 0.33
CA ALA A 13 13.62 -8.49 -0.56
C ALA A 13 13.96 -8.24 -2.03
N LEU A 14 14.04 -6.97 -2.44
CA LEU A 14 14.40 -6.60 -3.80
C LEU A 14 15.81 -7.11 -4.17
N GLY A 15 16.77 -6.94 -3.27
CA GLY A 15 18.15 -7.41 -3.50
C GLY A 15 18.25 -8.92 -3.63
N ALA A 16 17.56 -9.67 -2.77
CA ALA A 16 17.52 -11.13 -2.82
C ALA A 16 16.86 -11.65 -4.11
N GLU A 17 15.76 -11.04 -4.52
CA GLU A 17 15.09 -11.41 -5.77
C GLU A 17 15.91 -11.03 -7.01
N MET A 18 16.63 -9.92 -6.98
CA MET A 18 17.56 -9.56 -8.04
C MET A 18 18.76 -10.55 -8.15
N GLU A 19 19.19 -11.16 -7.06
CA GLU A 19 20.19 -12.25 -7.11
C GLU A 19 19.58 -13.53 -7.68
N ARG A 20 18.37 -13.86 -7.27
CA ARG A 20 17.67 -15.06 -7.71
C ARG A 20 17.31 -15.03 -9.20
N ASP A 21 16.86 -13.87 -9.71
CA ASP A 21 16.38 -13.71 -11.09
C ASP A 21 17.17 -12.61 -11.83
N PRO A 22 18.02 -12.96 -12.81
CA PRO A 22 18.80 -12.00 -13.59
C PRO A 22 17.93 -11.11 -14.49
N ASN A 23 16.65 -11.43 -14.71
CA ASN A 23 15.74 -10.64 -15.53
C ASN A 23 15.13 -9.45 -14.77
N ILE A 24 15.27 -9.38 -13.44
CA ILE A 24 14.81 -8.23 -12.66
C ILE A 24 15.81 -7.08 -12.85
N PHE A 25 15.31 -5.92 -13.22
CA PHE A 25 16.07 -4.67 -13.23
C PHE A 25 15.23 -3.52 -12.69
N VAL A 26 15.87 -2.52 -12.12
CA VAL A 26 15.22 -1.34 -11.55
C VAL A 26 15.51 -0.15 -12.43
N LEU A 27 14.50 0.69 -12.65
CA LEU A 27 14.68 1.98 -13.31
C LEU A 27 13.80 3.04 -12.64
N GLY A 28 14.25 4.28 -12.74
CA GLY A 28 13.64 5.44 -12.13
C GLY A 28 14.67 6.55 -11.93
N GLU A 29 14.28 7.61 -11.28
CA GLU A 29 15.13 8.77 -11.08
C GLU A 29 15.99 8.63 -9.83
N GLY A 30 17.30 8.74 -10.00
CA GLY A 30 18.28 8.71 -8.90
C GLY A 30 18.41 7.35 -8.22
N ILE A 31 17.97 6.25 -8.85
CA ILE A 31 18.01 4.91 -8.28
C ILE A 31 19.37 4.21 -8.43
N GLY A 32 20.26 4.72 -9.28
CA GLY A 32 21.57 4.17 -9.52
C GLY A 32 22.55 4.48 -8.38
N LYS A 33 23.63 5.24 -8.66
CA LYS A 33 24.67 5.58 -7.67
C LYS A 33 24.14 6.31 -6.43
N ARG A 34 23.05 7.07 -6.56
CA ARG A 34 22.43 7.78 -5.44
C ARG A 34 21.71 6.82 -4.46
N GLY A 35 21.27 5.66 -4.93
CA GLY A 35 20.59 4.67 -4.09
C GLY A 35 19.10 4.92 -3.85
N GLY A 36 18.46 5.76 -4.67
CA GLY A 36 17.06 6.17 -4.52
C GLY A 36 16.86 7.29 -3.50
N ASN A 37 15.83 8.10 -3.67
CA ASN A 37 15.53 9.21 -2.75
C ASN A 37 15.17 8.75 -1.33
N PHE A 38 14.65 7.55 -1.19
CA PHE A 38 14.27 6.93 0.08
C PHE A 38 15.18 5.73 0.42
N ASN A 39 16.41 5.69 -0.08
CA ASN A 39 17.37 4.61 0.13
C ASN A 39 16.89 3.23 -0.38
N THR A 40 16.01 3.22 -1.34
CA THR A 40 15.32 2.02 -1.85
C THR A 40 16.25 1.07 -2.61
N THR A 41 17.37 1.58 -3.15
CA THR A 41 18.37 0.82 -3.94
C THR A 41 19.81 1.06 -3.48
N THR A 42 20.02 1.56 -2.25
CA THR A 42 21.36 1.83 -1.70
C THR A 42 22.23 0.57 -1.77
N GLY A 43 23.44 0.71 -2.35
CA GLY A 43 24.42 -0.37 -2.53
C GLY A 43 24.17 -1.28 -3.73
N PHE A 44 23.04 -1.14 -4.43
CA PHE A 44 22.70 -2.02 -5.54
C PHE A 44 23.47 -1.68 -6.82
N PHE A 45 23.82 -0.42 -7.03
CA PHE A 45 24.56 -0.03 -8.22
C PHE A 45 25.95 -0.69 -8.28
N GLU A 46 26.64 -0.77 -7.15
CA GLU A 46 27.93 -1.45 -7.01
C GLU A 46 27.78 -2.96 -7.18
N ARG A 47 26.68 -3.53 -6.68
CA ARG A 47 26.43 -4.99 -6.68
C ARG A 47 25.94 -5.50 -8.03
N PHE A 48 25.02 -4.80 -8.69
CA PHE A 48 24.34 -5.28 -9.90
C PHE A 48 24.71 -4.51 -11.17
N GLY A 49 25.35 -3.35 -11.03
CA GLY A 49 25.84 -2.53 -12.15
C GLY A 49 24.78 -1.77 -12.94
N PRO A 50 25.21 -0.94 -13.91
CA PRO A 50 24.34 0.00 -14.61
C PRO A 50 23.33 -0.65 -15.58
N ARG A 51 23.51 -1.93 -15.89
CA ARG A 51 22.52 -2.64 -16.73
C ARG A 51 21.25 -2.98 -15.97
N ARG A 52 21.37 -3.15 -14.65
CA ARG A 52 20.26 -3.55 -13.80
C ARG A 52 19.73 -2.44 -12.92
N LEU A 53 20.53 -1.37 -12.71
CA LEU A 53 20.14 -0.13 -12.03
C LEU A 53 20.24 1.01 -13.05
N ARG A 54 19.10 1.47 -13.56
CA ARG A 54 19.05 2.43 -14.68
C ARG A 54 18.42 3.75 -14.24
N ASP A 55 19.27 4.77 -14.05
CA ASP A 55 18.75 6.12 -13.90
C ASP A 55 18.07 6.58 -15.18
N THR A 56 16.90 7.20 -15.04
CA THR A 56 16.12 7.77 -16.14
C THR A 56 16.14 9.30 -16.08
N PRO A 57 15.92 10.00 -17.21
CA PRO A 57 15.47 11.38 -17.15
C PRO A 57 14.06 11.45 -16.56
N ILE A 58 13.62 12.65 -16.18
CA ILE A 58 12.24 12.92 -15.75
C ILE A 58 11.30 12.76 -16.96
N CYS A 59 10.72 11.60 -17.11
CA CYS A 59 9.81 11.26 -18.22
C CYS A 59 9.07 9.96 -17.88
N GLU A 60 8.12 9.99 -16.96
CA GLU A 60 7.42 8.82 -16.42
C GLU A 60 6.72 8.02 -17.51
N ARG A 61 6.03 8.68 -18.41
CA ARG A 61 5.42 8.05 -19.59
C ARG A 61 6.44 7.26 -20.42
N GLY A 62 7.61 7.83 -20.63
CA GLY A 62 8.67 7.20 -21.43
C GLY A 62 9.22 5.94 -20.78
N PHE A 63 9.59 6.00 -19.51
CA PHE A 63 10.19 4.84 -18.84
C PHE A 63 9.14 3.79 -18.44
N VAL A 64 7.89 4.15 -18.17
CA VAL A 64 6.80 3.18 -17.97
C VAL A 64 6.49 2.44 -19.26
N GLY A 65 6.42 3.15 -20.40
CA GLY A 65 6.25 2.51 -21.72
C GLY A 65 7.40 1.56 -22.08
N LEU A 66 8.64 1.94 -21.73
CA LEU A 66 9.81 1.07 -21.85
C LEU A 66 9.64 -0.21 -21.04
N CYS A 67 9.17 -0.09 -19.78
CA CYS A 67 8.94 -1.24 -18.91
C CYS A 67 7.85 -2.17 -19.44
N ALA A 68 6.77 -1.64 -19.99
CA ALA A 68 5.74 -2.46 -20.62
C ALA A 68 6.34 -3.28 -21.77
N GLY A 69 7.12 -2.65 -22.66
CA GLY A 69 7.81 -3.34 -23.75
C GLY A 69 8.83 -4.38 -23.26
N ALA A 70 9.62 -4.04 -22.25
CA ALA A 70 10.61 -4.94 -21.67
C ALA A 70 9.95 -6.17 -21.01
N ALA A 71 8.86 -5.99 -20.28
CA ALA A 71 8.10 -7.09 -19.68
C ALA A 71 7.57 -8.07 -20.73
N MET A 72 7.06 -7.58 -21.86
CA MET A 72 6.60 -8.41 -22.97
C MET A 72 7.72 -9.25 -23.60
N THR A 73 8.99 -8.90 -23.40
CA THR A 73 10.16 -9.66 -23.88
C THR A 73 10.76 -10.60 -22.84
N GLY A 74 10.10 -10.77 -21.69
CA GLY A 74 10.49 -11.73 -20.65
C GLY A 74 11.37 -11.17 -19.55
N THR A 75 11.57 -9.86 -19.48
CA THR A 75 12.21 -9.23 -18.31
C THR A 75 11.19 -8.83 -17.25
N ARG A 76 11.68 -8.54 -16.03
CA ARG A 76 10.86 -8.20 -14.86
C ARG A 76 11.27 -6.81 -14.33
N PRO A 77 10.74 -5.74 -14.91
CA PRO A 77 11.10 -4.38 -14.51
C PRO A 77 10.46 -3.97 -13.19
N VAL A 78 11.23 -3.24 -12.40
CA VAL A 78 10.78 -2.50 -11.22
C VAL A 78 10.90 -1.02 -11.53
N VAL A 79 9.80 -0.29 -11.51
CA VAL A 79 9.77 1.17 -11.70
C VAL A 79 9.71 1.82 -10.34
N ASP A 80 10.67 2.68 -10.01
CA ASP A 80 10.65 3.49 -8.79
C ASP A 80 10.27 4.94 -9.17
N PHE A 81 9.04 5.33 -8.81
CA PHE A 81 8.50 6.68 -9.05
C PHE A 81 8.95 7.70 -8.02
N MET A 82 9.64 7.26 -6.95
CA MET A 82 9.93 8.15 -5.83
C MET A 82 8.65 8.51 -5.06
N PHE A 83 7.85 9.45 -5.60
CA PHE A 83 6.52 9.80 -5.13
C PHE A 83 5.47 9.33 -6.14
N ILE A 84 4.42 8.72 -5.62
CA ILE A 84 3.38 8.13 -6.47
C ILE A 84 2.58 9.16 -7.26
N ASP A 85 2.64 10.42 -6.87
CA ASP A 85 1.98 11.51 -7.59
C ASP A 85 2.39 11.55 -9.07
N PHE A 86 3.63 11.21 -9.38
CA PHE A 86 4.16 11.22 -10.74
C PHE A 86 3.70 10.06 -11.62
N ILE A 87 3.14 9.01 -11.04
CA ILE A 87 2.57 7.88 -11.80
C ILE A 87 1.44 8.35 -12.74
N LEU A 88 0.77 9.46 -12.38
CA LEU A 88 -0.36 9.99 -13.14
C LEU A 88 0.04 10.50 -14.53
N ASP A 89 1.30 10.94 -14.73
CA ASP A 89 1.80 11.33 -16.06
C ASP A 89 1.83 10.15 -17.04
N SER A 90 2.00 8.93 -16.55
CA SER A 90 2.02 7.69 -17.33
C SER A 90 0.69 6.93 -17.34
N PHE A 91 -0.42 7.57 -16.96
CA PHE A 91 -1.71 6.89 -16.77
C PHE A 91 -2.20 6.15 -18.01
N GLY A 92 -1.95 6.67 -19.22
CA GLY A 92 -2.31 6.01 -20.47
C GLY A 92 -1.59 4.68 -20.65
N GLU A 93 -0.29 4.62 -20.39
CA GLU A 93 0.54 3.42 -20.46
C GLU A 93 0.13 2.39 -19.39
N LEU A 94 -0.24 2.86 -18.21
CA LEU A 94 -0.72 2.00 -17.13
C LEU A 94 -2.09 1.42 -17.43
N ALA A 95 -3.09 2.26 -17.68
CA ALA A 95 -4.49 1.84 -17.82
C ALA A 95 -4.77 1.10 -19.14
N ASN A 96 -4.08 1.45 -20.23
CA ASN A 96 -4.36 0.88 -21.56
C ASN A 96 -3.35 -0.17 -22.02
N GLN A 97 -2.13 -0.16 -21.50
CA GLN A 97 -1.10 -1.14 -21.86
C GLN A 97 -0.87 -2.13 -20.72
N ILE A 98 -0.27 -1.71 -19.62
CA ILE A 98 0.16 -2.61 -18.54
C ILE A 98 -1.02 -3.40 -17.98
N ALA A 99 -2.15 -2.75 -17.68
CA ALA A 99 -3.32 -3.42 -17.11
C ALA A 99 -3.98 -4.42 -18.06
N LYS A 100 -3.89 -4.23 -19.40
CA LYS A 100 -4.74 -4.94 -20.37
C LYS A 100 -4.01 -5.93 -21.27
N ILE A 101 -2.70 -5.82 -21.45
CA ILE A 101 -1.96 -6.63 -22.44
C ILE A 101 -2.09 -8.13 -22.18
N GLN A 102 -2.04 -8.58 -20.93
CA GLN A 102 -2.25 -10.00 -20.63
C GLN A 102 -3.62 -10.49 -21.13
N TYR A 103 -4.68 -9.73 -20.86
CA TYR A 103 -6.02 -10.07 -21.29
C TYR A 103 -6.15 -10.02 -22.83
N MET A 104 -5.68 -8.95 -23.47
CA MET A 104 -5.73 -8.77 -24.93
C MET A 104 -4.98 -9.86 -25.68
N THR A 105 -3.95 -10.43 -25.09
CA THR A 105 -3.15 -11.50 -25.70
C THR A 105 -3.56 -12.90 -25.25
N SER A 106 -4.69 -13.02 -24.54
CA SER A 106 -5.18 -14.30 -23.98
C SER A 106 -4.13 -14.99 -23.11
N GLY A 107 -3.40 -14.21 -22.30
CA GLY A 107 -2.36 -14.70 -21.38
C GLY A 107 -1.03 -15.12 -22.04
N ARG A 108 -0.88 -14.94 -23.34
CA ARG A 108 0.38 -15.28 -24.05
C ARG A 108 1.54 -14.38 -23.66
N LEU A 109 1.27 -13.11 -23.41
CA LEU A 109 2.24 -12.18 -22.85
C LEU A 109 1.94 -11.99 -21.37
N LYS A 110 2.99 -12.04 -20.55
CA LYS A 110 2.92 -11.70 -19.13
C LYS A 110 3.32 -10.25 -18.93
N MET A 111 2.91 -9.68 -17.79
CA MET A 111 3.21 -8.28 -17.46
C MET A 111 3.81 -8.16 -16.05
N PRO A 112 4.96 -8.79 -15.79
CA PRO A 112 5.59 -8.82 -14.46
C PRO A 112 6.28 -7.48 -14.14
N VAL A 113 5.50 -6.42 -14.04
CA VAL A 113 5.99 -5.07 -13.72
C VAL A 113 5.64 -4.73 -12.28
N VAL A 114 6.64 -4.36 -11.48
CA VAL A 114 6.41 -3.77 -10.17
C VAL A 114 6.55 -2.25 -10.27
N LEU A 115 5.50 -1.55 -9.92
CA LEU A 115 5.40 -0.09 -9.89
C LEU A 115 5.42 0.34 -8.43
N ARG A 116 6.54 0.88 -7.93
CA ARG A 116 6.68 1.30 -6.55
C ARG A 116 6.75 2.81 -6.42
N GLY A 117 6.24 3.34 -5.32
CA GLY A 117 6.37 4.75 -5.01
C GLY A 117 5.81 5.08 -3.62
N CYS A 118 6.30 6.20 -3.08
CA CYS A 118 5.86 6.67 -1.78
C CYS A 118 4.53 7.41 -1.86
N ILE A 119 3.66 7.14 -0.88
CA ILE A 119 2.35 7.75 -0.72
C ILE A 119 2.23 8.53 0.58
N GLY A 120 1.17 9.30 0.68
CA GLY A 120 0.63 9.82 1.93
C GLY A 120 1.22 11.14 2.40
N ALA A 121 0.59 11.72 3.40
CA ALA A 121 1.04 12.92 4.08
C ALA A 121 2.24 12.64 4.99
N GLY A 122 2.94 13.68 5.38
CA GLY A 122 4.07 13.64 6.32
C GLY A 122 5.34 14.23 5.74
N SER A 123 6.19 14.71 6.63
CA SER A 123 7.53 15.27 6.32
C SER A 123 7.51 16.57 5.50
N GLY A 124 6.38 17.29 5.42
CA GLY A 124 6.29 18.60 4.77
C GLY A 124 6.52 18.56 3.26
N HIS A 125 6.11 17.49 2.59
CA HIS A 125 6.25 17.35 1.13
C HIS A 125 5.13 18.05 0.35
N ALA A 126 4.12 18.59 1.02
CA ALA A 126 3.01 19.37 0.45
C ALA A 126 2.18 18.63 -0.61
N THR A 127 1.45 19.41 -1.39
CA THR A 127 0.40 18.96 -2.30
C THR A 127 0.86 17.98 -3.37
N HIS A 128 2.03 18.23 -3.99
CA HIS A 128 2.48 17.47 -5.16
C HIS A 128 3.22 16.17 -4.82
N HIS A 129 3.39 15.86 -3.53
CA HIS A 129 4.20 14.73 -3.07
C HIS A 129 3.53 13.96 -1.92
N SER A 130 2.19 14.04 -1.82
CA SER A 130 1.45 13.47 -0.69
C SER A 130 0.16 12.76 -1.11
N GLY A 131 0.05 12.38 -2.37
CA GLY A 131 -1.11 11.67 -2.88
C GLY A 131 -1.18 10.23 -2.39
N SER A 132 -2.42 9.72 -2.26
CA SER A 132 -2.72 8.32 -1.97
C SER A 132 -3.76 7.85 -2.98
N TYR A 133 -3.29 7.51 -4.18
CA TYR A 133 -4.15 7.26 -5.36
C TYR A 133 -4.51 5.78 -5.56
N TYR A 134 -4.31 4.91 -4.56
CA TYR A 134 -4.57 3.47 -4.68
C TYR A 134 -5.98 3.12 -5.15
N SER A 135 -7.01 3.91 -4.81
CA SER A 135 -8.39 3.65 -5.24
C SER A 135 -8.55 3.70 -6.77
N ILE A 136 -7.82 4.60 -7.45
CA ILE A 136 -7.83 4.68 -8.91
C ILE A 136 -7.31 3.38 -9.52
N PHE A 137 -6.23 2.83 -8.98
CA PHE A 137 -5.59 1.62 -9.50
C PHE A 137 -6.32 0.35 -9.06
N ALA A 138 -6.92 0.33 -7.87
CA ALA A 138 -7.78 -0.77 -7.43
C ALA A 138 -9.04 -0.90 -8.29
N HIS A 139 -9.53 0.20 -8.86
CA HIS A 139 -10.64 0.20 -9.83
C HIS A 139 -10.23 -0.35 -11.21
N LEU A 140 -8.95 -0.29 -11.59
CA LEU A 140 -8.50 -0.74 -12.92
C LEU A 140 -8.27 -2.27 -12.95
N PRO A 141 -9.05 -3.03 -13.74
CA PRO A 141 -8.83 -4.47 -13.87
C PRO A 141 -7.44 -4.76 -14.44
N GLY A 142 -6.73 -5.70 -13.81
CA GLY A 142 -5.41 -6.15 -14.23
C GLY A 142 -4.29 -5.84 -13.24
N PHE A 143 -4.46 -4.86 -12.35
CA PHE A 143 -3.49 -4.55 -11.31
C PHE A 143 -3.71 -5.36 -10.02
N ARG A 144 -2.57 -5.66 -9.37
CA ARG A 144 -2.51 -5.94 -7.93
C ARG A 144 -2.11 -4.65 -7.23
N VAL A 145 -2.76 -4.31 -6.12
CA VAL A 145 -2.46 -3.09 -5.36
C VAL A 145 -2.20 -3.47 -3.90
N VAL A 146 -1.01 -3.16 -3.41
CA VAL A 146 -0.58 -3.48 -2.03
C VAL A 146 -0.08 -2.24 -1.31
N VAL A 147 -0.38 -2.17 -0.02
CA VAL A 147 0.00 -1.07 0.89
C VAL A 147 0.54 -1.69 2.19
N PRO A 148 1.77 -2.19 2.20
CA PRO A 148 2.36 -2.80 3.40
C PRO A 148 2.49 -1.78 4.54
N THR A 149 2.29 -2.24 5.79
CA THR A 149 2.30 -1.37 6.97
C THR A 149 3.47 -1.62 7.93
N THR A 150 4.10 -2.79 7.85
CA THR A 150 5.22 -3.14 8.73
C THR A 150 6.45 -3.57 7.92
N PRO A 151 7.66 -3.59 8.54
CA PRO A 151 8.84 -4.18 7.90
C PRO A 151 8.64 -5.63 7.45
N TYR A 152 7.92 -6.44 8.23
CA TYR A 152 7.55 -7.80 7.87
C TYR A 152 6.70 -7.83 6.59
N ASP A 153 5.65 -7.01 6.53
CA ASP A 153 4.77 -6.94 5.36
C ASP A 153 5.53 -6.41 4.13
N ALA A 154 6.40 -5.42 4.33
CA ALA A 154 7.22 -4.84 3.26
C ALA A 154 8.12 -5.89 2.58
N LYS A 155 8.82 -6.71 3.35
CA LYS A 155 9.64 -7.81 2.80
C LYS A 155 8.78 -8.86 2.12
N GLY A 156 7.77 -9.39 2.80
CA GLY A 156 6.95 -10.50 2.28
C GLY A 156 6.14 -10.12 1.03
N LEU A 157 5.52 -8.94 1.02
CA LEU A 157 4.76 -8.46 -0.15
C LEU A 157 5.67 -8.01 -1.29
N MET A 158 6.87 -7.45 -1.03
CA MET A 158 7.84 -7.15 -2.08
C MET A 158 8.30 -8.44 -2.77
N THR A 159 8.62 -9.48 -2.00
CA THR A 159 8.98 -10.81 -2.54
C THR A 159 7.85 -11.36 -3.42
N THR A 160 6.60 -11.31 -2.93
CA THR A 160 5.42 -11.76 -3.70
C THR A 160 5.26 -10.95 -4.98
N SER A 161 5.42 -9.62 -4.90
CA SER A 161 5.28 -8.72 -6.05
C SER A 161 6.30 -9.01 -7.14
N LEU A 162 7.56 -9.24 -6.77
CA LEU A 162 8.65 -9.54 -7.70
C LEU A 162 8.53 -10.91 -8.36
N ARG A 163 7.81 -11.85 -7.72
CA ARG A 163 7.51 -13.18 -8.26
C ARG A 163 6.21 -13.24 -9.06
N SER A 164 5.38 -12.20 -9.00
CA SER A 164 4.11 -12.15 -9.71
C SER A 164 4.31 -12.01 -11.23
N ASP A 165 3.46 -12.66 -12.01
CA ASP A 165 3.36 -12.44 -13.46
C ASP A 165 2.35 -11.35 -13.83
N ASP A 166 1.58 -10.87 -12.85
CA ASP A 166 0.66 -9.74 -12.98
C ASP A 166 1.35 -8.44 -12.58
N PRO A 167 0.92 -7.29 -13.13
CA PRO A 167 1.46 -6.00 -12.71
C PRO A 167 1.04 -5.65 -11.29
N VAL A 168 1.98 -5.19 -10.49
CA VAL A 168 1.79 -4.85 -9.08
C VAL A 168 2.09 -3.39 -8.82
N LEU A 169 1.16 -2.68 -8.18
CA LEU A 169 1.38 -1.38 -7.58
C LEU A 169 1.74 -1.57 -6.12
N PHE A 170 3.00 -1.28 -5.78
CA PHE A 170 3.57 -1.43 -4.44
C PHE A 170 3.74 -0.06 -3.79
N LEU A 171 2.86 0.28 -2.86
CA LEU A 171 2.75 1.62 -2.29
C LEU A 171 3.31 1.68 -0.88
N GLU A 172 4.29 2.56 -0.68
CA GLU A 172 5.05 2.68 0.56
C GLU A 172 4.71 4.00 1.24
N HIS A 173 4.13 3.96 2.44
CA HIS A 173 3.78 5.20 3.11
C HIS A 173 5.03 5.87 3.72
N LYS A 174 5.26 7.14 3.38
CA LYS A 174 6.46 7.90 3.80
C LYS A 174 6.72 7.87 5.29
N SER A 175 5.68 8.00 6.12
CA SER A 175 5.83 7.99 7.57
C SER A 175 6.23 6.63 8.15
N LEU A 176 6.10 5.54 7.37
CA LEU A 176 6.45 4.19 7.81
C LEU A 176 7.88 3.78 7.43
N LEU A 177 8.56 4.47 6.53
CA LEU A 177 9.86 4.07 5.96
C LEU A 177 10.95 3.82 7.01
N ASN A 178 10.91 4.54 8.12
CA ASN A 178 11.87 4.42 9.23
C ASN A 178 11.32 3.63 10.43
N THR A 179 10.09 3.12 10.35
CA THR A 179 9.56 2.27 11.42
C THR A 179 10.34 0.97 11.48
N ARG A 180 10.59 0.50 12.70
CA ARG A 180 11.35 -0.72 12.96
C ARG A 180 10.42 -1.85 13.36
N GLY A 181 10.82 -3.07 13.04
CA GLY A 181 10.09 -4.27 13.44
C GLY A 181 10.87 -5.53 13.13
N ASP A 182 10.39 -6.62 13.72
CA ASP A 182 10.99 -7.94 13.56
C ASP A 182 10.75 -8.51 12.16
N VAL A 183 11.85 -8.93 11.51
CA VAL A 183 11.84 -9.52 10.17
C VAL A 183 12.61 -10.84 10.18
N PRO A 184 12.02 -11.95 9.69
CA PRO A 184 12.75 -13.20 9.51
C PRO A 184 13.93 -13.04 8.53
N GLU A 185 15.01 -13.78 8.78
CA GLU A 185 16.13 -13.85 7.83
C GLU A 185 15.75 -14.68 6.60
N ASP A 186 14.96 -15.72 6.83
CA ASP A 186 14.50 -16.62 5.79
C ASP A 186 13.66 -15.91 4.71
N ASP A 187 13.62 -16.54 3.55
CA ASP A 187 12.75 -16.15 2.46
C ASP A 187 11.29 -16.49 2.77
N TYR A 188 10.38 -15.55 2.61
CA TYR A 188 8.95 -15.77 2.75
C TYR A 188 8.15 -14.84 1.84
N THR A 189 6.92 -15.24 1.59
CA THR A 189 5.94 -14.48 0.81
C THR A 189 4.69 -14.24 1.65
N ILE A 190 3.98 -13.15 1.33
CA ILE A 190 2.63 -12.88 1.82
C ILE A 190 1.71 -12.90 0.61
N PRO A 191 0.69 -13.76 0.57
CA PRO A 191 -0.25 -13.80 -0.55
C PRO A 191 -1.00 -12.48 -0.72
N PHE A 192 -1.27 -12.09 -1.96
CA PHE A 192 -2.18 -11.00 -2.23
C PHE A 192 -3.60 -11.36 -1.76
N GLY A 193 -4.33 -10.38 -1.24
CA GLY A 193 -5.69 -10.60 -0.74
C GLY A 193 -5.75 -11.33 0.60
N GLN A 194 -4.69 -11.29 1.39
CA GLN A 194 -4.68 -11.80 2.75
C GLN A 194 -4.54 -10.63 3.74
N ALA A 195 -5.60 -10.29 4.43
CA ALA A 195 -5.58 -9.30 5.50
C ALA A 195 -4.83 -9.83 6.75
N ARG A 196 -4.51 -8.92 7.64
CA ARG A 196 -3.94 -9.25 8.96
C ARG A 196 -4.84 -8.71 10.05
N VAL A 197 -5.28 -9.57 10.97
CA VAL A 197 -5.85 -9.17 12.23
C VAL A 197 -4.68 -8.70 13.12
N CYS A 198 -4.62 -7.41 13.38
CA CYS A 198 -3.58 -6.77 14.19
C CYS A 198 -3.90 -6.83 15.69
N ARG A 199 -5.19 -6.93 16.01
CA ARG A 199 -5.74 -7.07 17.34
C ARG A 199 -7.10 -7.75 17.24
N GLU A 200 -7.36 -8.74 18.07
CA GLU A 200 -8.67 -9.37 18.21
C GLU A 200 -9.58 -8.52 19.10
N GLY A 201 -10.89 -8.52 18.84
CA GLY A 201 -11.88 -7.78 19.61
C GLY A 201 -13.31 -8.09 19.19
N ASP A 202 -14.29 -7.78 20.06
CA ASP A 202 -15.65 -8.25 19.94
C ASP A 202 -16.71 -7.13 19.76
N ASP A 203 -16.34 -5.84 19.96
CA ASP A 203 -17.34 -4.75 19.97
C ASP A 203 -17.39 -3.95 18.66
N VAL A 204 -16.21 -3.68 18.05
CA VAL A 204 -16.10 -2.85 16.86
C VAL A 204 -15.01 -3.38 15.94
N THR A 205 -15.36 -3.68 14.69
CA THR A 205 -14.38 -3.91 13.62
C THR A 205 -13.85 -2.59 13.11
N VAL A 206 -12.52 -2.43 13.12
CA VAL A 206 -11.83 -1.30 12.51
C VAL A 206 -10.95 -1.80 11.38
N VAL A 207 -11.21 -1.32 10.15
CA VAL A 207 -10.32 -1.53 9.01
C VAL A 207 -9.48 -0.26 8.85
N ALA A 208 -8.17 -0.38 9.02
CA ALA A 208 -7.27 0.77 8.95
C ALA A 208 -6.19 0.58 7.86
N LEU A 209 -5.88 1.65 7.12
CA LEU A 209 -4.91 1.63 6.03
C LEU A 209 -3.62 2.36 6.38
N GLY A 210 -2.48 1.79 5.99
CA GLY A 210 -1.17 2.41 6.17
C GLY A 210 -0.91 2.82 7.62
N PRO A 211 -0.48 4.06 7.88
CA PRO A 211 -0.17 4.53 9.24
C PRO A 211 -1.37 4.60 10.17
N MET A 212 -2.59 4.49 9.63
CA MET A 212 -3.80 4.46 10.47
C MET A 212 -3.85 3.19 11.33
N VAL A 213 -3.20 2.09 10.90
CA VAL A 213 -3.06 0.86 11.71
C VAL A 213 -2.35 1.14 13.02
N SER A 214 -1.16 1.74 12.97
CA SER A 214 -0.39 2.05 14.18
C SER A 214 -1.06 3.11 15.06
N LYS A 215 -1.72 4.11 14.46
CA LYS A 215 -2.49 5.12 15.20
C LYS A 215 -3.70 4.51 15.91
N THR A 216 -4.38 3.54 15.29
CA THR A 216 -5.47 2.82 15.93
C THR A 216 -4.97 1.93 17.06
N LEU A 217 -3.88 1.17 16.84
CA LEU A 217 -3.27 0.36 17.91
C LEU A 217 -2.91 1.19 19.15
N ALA A 218 -2.43 2.41 18.93
CA ALA A 218 -2.03 3.31 20.03
C ALA A 218 -3.19 3.70 20.97
N VAL A 219 -4.44 3.64 20.52
CA VAL A 219 -5.62 3.98 21.34
C VAL A 219 -6.40 2.75 21.82
N CYS A 220 -6.09 1.56 21.33
CA CYS A 220 -6.84 0.35 21.65
C CYS A 220 -6.79 -0.04 23.13
N ASP A 221 -5.66 0.19 23.82
CA ASP A 221 -5.54 -0.17 25.24
C ASP A 221 -6.36 0.78 26.13
N GLU A 222 -6.40 2.07 25.80
CA GLU A 222 -7.28 3.05 26.47
C GLU A 222 -8.76 2.69 26.25
N LEU A 223 -9.14 2.29 25.04
CA LEU A 223 -10.50 1.89 24.71
C LEU A 223 -10.90 0.59 25.43
N ALA A 224 -10.00 -0.38 25.53
CA ALA A 224 -10.22 -1.60 26.28
C ALA A 224 -10.40 -1.35 27.77
N ALA A 225 -9.62 -0.43 28.36
CA ALA A 225 -9.79 0.00 29.74
C ALA A 225 -11.14 0.70 29.98
N ALA A 226 -11.73 1.29 28.94
CA ALA A 226 -13.07 1.88 28.95
C ALA A 226 -14.18 0.87 28.58
N GLY A 227 -13.84 -0.41 28.40
CA GLY A 227 -14.79 -1.49 28.10
C GLY A 227 -15.16 -1.63 26.64
N ILE A 228 -14.32 -1.11 25.70
CA ILE A 228 -14.54 -1.22 24.26
C ILE A 228 -13.44 -2.10 23.66
N SER A 229 -13.82 -3.28 23.16
CA SER A 229 -12.92 -4.26 22.53
C SER A 229 -12.92 -4.07 21.01
N VAL A 230 -11.76 -3.68 20.47
CA VAL A 230 -11.61 -3.36 19.03
C VAL A 230 -10.92 -4.51 18.32
N GLU A 231 -11.58 -5.06 17.26
CA GLU A 231 -10.91 -5.89 16.27
C GLU A 231 -10.31 -4.99 15.19
N LEU A 232 -8.99 -5.01 15.07
CA LEU A 232 -8.27 -4.19 14.10
C LEU A 232 -7.74 -5.04 12.95
N ILE A 233 -8.19 -4.71 11.73
CA ILE A 233 -7.80 -5.36 10.48
C ILE A 233 -6.95 -4.39 9.64
N ASP A 234 -5.78 -4.88 9.22
CA ASP A 234 -4.94 -4.28 8.18
C ASP A 234 -5.16 -5.07 6.87
N PRO A 235 -5.77 -4.49 5.85
CA PRO A 235 -6.03 -5.22 4.60
C PRO A 235 -4.76 -5.55 3.83
N ARG A 236 -3.68 -4.79 3.93
CA ARG A 236 -2.38 -4.94 3.23
C ARG A 236 -2.48 -4.98 1.71
N SER A 237 -3.53 -5.58 1.16
CA SER A 237 -3.87 -5.64 -0.27
C SER A 237 -5.22 -4.99 -0.52
N LEU A 238 -5.30 -4.14 -1.54
CA LEU A 238 -6.53 -3.45 -1.93
C LEU A 238 -7.12 -4.00 -3.24
N ALA A 239 -6.27 -4.66 -4.05
CA ALA A 239 -6.68 -5.45 -5.21
C ALA A 239 -5.77 -6.69 -5.33
N PRO A 240 -6.26 -7.90 -5.00
CA PRO A 240 -7.55 -8.19 -4.41
C PRO A 240 -7.67 -7.73 -2.96
N LEU A 241 -8.88 -7.35 -2.54
CA LEU A 241 -9.20 -7.07 -1.15
C LEU A 241 -9.63 -8.37 -0.45
N ASP A 242 -9.21 -8.57 0.79
CA ASP A 242 -9.71 -9.66 1.65
C ASP A 242 -11.06 -9.26 2.28
N SER A 243 -12.08 -9.21 1.44
CA SER A 243 -13.44 -8.85 1.90
C SER A 243 -14.06 -9.93 2.80
N GLU A 244 -13.56 -11.17 2.72
CA GLU A 244 -14.03 -12.26 3.58
C GLU A 244 -13.62 -12.06 5.03
N ALA A 245 -12.34 -11.73 5.28
CA ALA A 245 -11.85 -11.45 6.62
C ALA A 245 -12.61 -10.27 7.26
N ILE A 246 -12.86 -9.20 6.48
CA ILE A 246 -13.63 -8.05 6.96
C ILE A 246 -15.09 -8.45 7.26
N PHE A 247 -15.72 -9.23 6.39
CA PHE A 247 -17.09 -9.69 6.58
C PHE A 247 -17.24 -10.57 7.84
N LEU A 248 -16.31 -11.52 8.04
CA LEU A 248 -16.32 -12.39 9.22
C LEU A 248 -16.19 -11.59 10.52
N SER A 249 -15.30 -10.61 10.56
CA SER A 249 -15.14 -9.71 11.70
C SER A 249 -16.41 -8.90 11.97
N VAL A 250 -16.99 -8.28 10.93
CA VAL A 250 -18.24 -7.51 11.07
C VAL A 250 -19.40 -8.39 11.52
N SER A 251 -19.44 -9.65 11.09
CA SER A 251 -20.47 -10.60 11.54
C SER A 251 -20.41 -10.94 13.04
N GLN A 252 -19.26 -10.71 13.67
CA GLN A 252 -19.07 -10.90 15.11
C GLN A 252 -19.35 -9.61 15.89
N THR A 253 -18.87 -8.46 15.37
CA THR A 253 -18.90 -7.18 16.09
C THR A 253 -20.17 -6.35 15.81
N GLY A 254 -20.86 -6.58 14.72
CA GLY A 254 -22.01 -5.79 14.26
C GLY A 254 -21.69 -4.36 13.84
N ARG A 255 -20.44 -3.91 13.94
CA ARG A 255 -20.04 -2.50 13.76
C ARG A 255 -18.77 -2.38 12.92
N LEU A 256 -18.77 -1.46 11.95
CA LEU A 256 -17.63 -1.23 11.06
C LEU A 256 -17.24 0.23 11.00
N LEU A 257 -15.98 0.51 11.36
CA LEU A 257 -15.30 1.79 11.11
C LEU A 257 -14.14 1.56 10.12
N ILE A 258 -14.06 2.37 9.06
CA ILE A 258 -12.96 2.35 8.10
C ILE A 258 -12.15 3.62 8.26
N ILE A 259 -10.84 3.49 8.46
CA ILE A 259 -9.94 4.62 8.69
C ILE A 259 -8.88 4.68 7.60
N ASP A 260 -8.85 5.81 6.89
CA ASP A 260 -7.97 6.03 5.75
C ASP A 260 -7.57 7.51 5.69
N GLU A 261 -6.29 7.82 5.52
CA GLU A 261 -5.87 9.21 5.34
C GLU A 261 -6.25 9.79 3.98
N ALA A 262 -6.51 8.94 2.97
CA ALA A 262 -6.94 9.37 1.66
C ALA A 262 -8.34 9.99 1.65
N PHE A 263 -8.69 10.59 0.53
CA PHE A 263 -9.98 11.25 0.35
C PHE A 263 -11.16 10.28 0.45
N GLY A 264 -12.22 10.68 1.16
CA GLY A 264 -13.42 9.87 1.33
C GLY A 264 -14.23 9.63 0.04
N PRO A 265 -14.47 10.64 -0.82
CA PRO A 265 -15.20 10.44 -2.07
C PRO A 265 -14.48 9.48 -3.01
N CYS A 266 -15.19 8.43 -3.46
CA CYS A 266 -14.65 7.37 -4.33
C CYS A 266 -13.39 6.67 -3.77
N GLY A 267 -13.13 6.81 -2.47
CA GLY A 267 -12.03 6.13 -1.79
C GLY A 267 -12.29 4.65 -1.57
N ILE A 268 -11.26 3.89 -1.19
CA ILE A 268 -11.36 2.45 -0.95
C ILE A 268 -12.35 2.11 0.17
N GLY A 269 -12.49 3.00 1.17
CA GLY A 269 -13.48 2.85 2.23
C GLY A 269 -14.92 2.91 1.73
N ALA A 270 -15.20 3.54 0.59
CA ALA A 270 -16.53 3.49 -0.02
C ALA A 270 -16.82 2.12 -0.63
N GLU A 271 -15.82 1.50 -1.27
CA GLU A 271 -15.90 0.15 -1.82
C GLU A 271 -16.09 -0.89 -0.71
N ILE A 272 -15.28 -0.83 0.36
CA ILE A 272 -15.43 -1.72 1.52
C ILE A 272 -16.83 -1.59 2.11
N SER A 273 -17.33 -0.36 2.29
CA SER A 273 -18.68 -0.12 2.79
C SER A 273 -19.77 -0.75 1.91
N ALA A 274 -19.64 -0.62 0.57
CA ALA A 274 -20.59 -1.19 -0.37
C ALA A 274 -20.59 -2.72 -0.32
N GLN A 275 -19.41 -3.36 -0.32
CA GLN A 275 -19.29 -4.82 -0.24
C GLN A 275 -19.89 -5.39 1.04
N ILE A 276 -19.67 -4.73 2.19
CA ILE A 276 -20.27 -5.16 3.46
C ILE A 276 -21.78 -4.94 3.46
N MET A 277 -22.28 -3.83 2.92
CA MET A 277 -23.74 -3.61 2.78
C MET A 277 -24.41 -4.63 1.88
N GLU A 278 -23.79 -5.04 0.78
CA GLU A 278 -24.34 -6.02 -0.15
C GLU A 278 -24.41 -7.43 0.45
N ARG A 279 -23.41 -7.82 1.25
CA ARG A 279 -23.26 -9.18 1.79
C ARG A 279 -23.79 -9.34 3.21
N GLY A 280 -23.72 -8.31 4.00
CA GLY A 280 -23.84 -8.37 5.45
C GLY A 280 -24.74 -7.29 6.06
N PHE A 281 -25.71 -6.76 5.32
CA PHE A 281 -26.63 -5.75 5.87
C PHE A 281 -27.28 -6.22 7.18
N ASP A 282 -27.73 -7.48 7.21
CA ASP A 282 -28.39 -8.08 8.39
C ASP A 282 -27.41 -8.38 9.55
N GLN A 283 -26.12 -8.20 9.36
CA GLN A 283 -25.08 -8.36 10.38
C GLN A 283 -24.69 -7.03 11.03
N LEU A 284 -25.20 -5.91 10.54
CA LEU A 284 -24.87 -4.59 11.03
C LEU A 284 -25.86 -4.10 12.07
N ASP A 285 -25.37 -3.77 13.26
CA ASP A 285 -26.12 -3.13 14.34
C ASP A 285 -26.15 -1.60 14.20
N ALA A 286 -25.20 -1.04 13.44
CA ALA A 286 -25.04 0.39 13.23
C ALA A 286 -24.61 0.72 11.78
N PRO A 287 -24.83 1.94 11.29
CA PRO A 287 -24.33 2.35 9.98
C PRO A 287 -22.80 2.27 9.89
N VAL A 288 -22.29 1.77 8.75
CA VAL A 288 -20.84 1.81 8.48
C VAL A 288 -20.32 3.25 8.57
N ARG A 289 -19.28 3.47 9.37
CA ARG A 289 -18.63 4.77 9.53
C ARG A 289 -17.29 4.81 8.82
N ARG A 290 -16.93 5.98 8.30
CA ARG A 290 -15.64 6.22 7.65
C ARG A 290 -15.00 7.45 8.24
N LEU A 291 -13.71 7.34 8.61
CA LEU A 291 -12.88 8.45 9.05
C LEU A 291 -11.76 8.65 8.02
N ASN A 292 -11.86 9.71 7.25
CA ASN A 292 -10.91 10.02 6.18
C ASN A 292 -10.22 11.36 6.42
N GLY A 293 -9.11 11.60 5.70
CA GLY A 293 -8.57 12.93 5.52
C GLY A 293 -9.59 13.86 4.83
N PRO A 294 -9.48 15.19 5.00
CA PRO A 294 -10.36 16.14 4.35
C PRO A 294 -10.22 16.08 2.83
N HIS A 295 -11.32 16.33 2.11
CA HIS A 295 -11.31 16.38 0.64
C HIS A 295 -10.67 17.67 0.13
N GLY A 296 -9.34 17.74 0.23
CA GLY A 296 -8.54 18.90 -0.20
C GLY A 296 -7.05 18.55 -0.30
N PRO A 297 -6.28 19.39 -1.01
CA PRO A 297 -4.84 19.18 -1.16
C PRO A 297 -4.11 19.19 0.18
N THR A 298 -3.08 18.36 0.32
CA THR A 298 -2.27 18.27 1.55
C THR A 298 -1.48 19.58 1.75
N PRO A 299 -1.61 20.25 2.92
CA PRO A 299 -0.89 21.48 3.21
C PRO A 299 0.63 21.25 3.39
N PHE A 300 1.42 22.33 3.19
CA PHE A 300 2.86 22.31 3.44
C PHE A 300 3.20 22.49 4.94
N SER A 301 2.47 23.35 5.64
CA SER A 301 2.74 23.66 7.05
C SER A 301 2.53 22.43 7.94
N PRO A 302 3.51 22.00 8.75
CA PRO A 302 3.40 20.79 9.56
C PRO A 302 2.16 20.71 10.46
N PRO A 303 1.71 21.79 11.15
CA PRO A 303 0.46 21.74 11.91
C PRO A 303 -0.78 21.49 11.04
N LEU A 304 -0.83 22.08 9.85
CA LEU A 304 -1.94 21.90 8.91
C LEU A 304 -1.89 20.53 8.24
N GLU A 305 -0.68 20.03 7.89
CA GLU A 305 -0.48 18.68 7.37
C GLU A 305 -0.95 17.64 8.39
N SER A 306 -0.58 17.80 9.66
CA SER A 306 -1.05 16.93 10.73
C SER A 306 -2.57 16.97 10.89
N ALA A 307 -3.19 18.15 10.80
CA ALA A 307 -4.65 18.29 10.88
C ALA A 307 -5.39 17.71 9.66
N ALA A 308 -4.70 17.49 8.55
CA ALA A 308 -5.25 16.87 7.34
C ALA A 308 -5.24 15.34 7.36
N VAL A 309 -4.78 14.72 8.45
CA VAL A 309 -4.72 13.26 8.61
C VAL A 309 -5.43 12.88 9.90
N PRO A 310 -6.25 11.80 9.94
CA PRO A 310 -6.87 11.34 11.18
C PRO A 310 -5.85 11.15 12.30
N GLN A 311 -6.13 11.74 13.48
CA GLN A 311 -5.26 11.67 14.65
C GLN A 311 -5.80 10.66 15.67
N PRO A 312 -4.97 10.13 16.58
CA PRO A 312 -5.39 9.13 17.58
C PRO A 312 -6.63 9.53 18.37
N GLU A 313 -6.76 10.79 18.76
CA GLU A 313 -7.91 11.30 19.51
C GLU A 313 -9.21 11.24 18.69
N GLN A 314 -9.12 11.56 17.41
CA GLN A 314 -10.27 11.48 16.48
C GLN A 314 -10.66 10.02 16.23
N ILE A 315 -9.67 9.13 16.12
CA ILE A 315 -9.88 7.67 15.97
C ILE A 315 -10.59 7.13 17.22
N ALA A 316 -10.06 7.41 18.41
CA ALA A 316 -10.68 6.97 19.66
C ALA A 316 -12.11 7.48 19.80
N GLN A 317 -12.36 8.76 19.46
CA GLN A 317 -13.71 9.32 19.53
C GLN A 317 -14.67 8.67 18.52
N ALA A 318 -14.21 8.40 17.30
CA ALA A 318 -15.02 7.71 16.28
C ALA A 318 -15.40 6.30 16.72
N ILE A 319 -14.46 5.56 17.33
CA ILE A 319 -14.72 4.21 17.88
C ILE A 319 -15.72 4.28 19.03
N ARG A 320 -15.54 5.20 20.00
CA ARG A 320 -16.48 5.38 21.12
C ARG A 320 -17.91 5.70 20.64
N ASN A 321 -18.01 6.60 19.65
CA ASN A 321 -19.30 6.98 19.11
C ASN A 321 -20.01 5.77 18.46
N LEU A 322 -19.26 4.98 17.67
CA LEU A 322 -19.82 3.81 17.00
C LEU A 322 -20.15 2.68 17.99
N ALA A 323 -19.35 2.48 19.04
CA ALA A 323 -19.63 1.49 20.07
C ALA A 323 -20.88 1.82 20.92
N ALA A 324 -21.33 3.08 20.91
CA ALA A 324 -22.50 3.54 21.62
C ALA A 324 -23.80 3.49 20.77
N GLU A 325 -23.69 3.27 19.46
CA GLU A 325 -24.82 3.06 18.53
C GLU A 325 -25.37 1.62 18.64
#